data_979b8b25d761c28c07ca0c82819edf32
#
_entry.id   979b8b25d761c28c07ca0c82819edf32
#
_cell.length_a   1.000
_cell.length_b   1.000
_cell.length_c   1.000
_cell.angle_alpha   90.00
_cell.angle_beta   90.00
_cell.angle_gamma   90.00
#
_symmetry.space_group_name_H-M   'P 1'
#
loop_
_entity.id
_entity.type
_entity.pdbx_description
1 polymer ?
#
loop_
_entity_poly.entity_id
_entity_poly.type
_entity_poly.pdbx_seq_one_letter_code
_entity_poly.pdbx_strand_id
1 'polypeptide(L)'
;MFAHAGIVLAVIVVAFIIANRLKLNTELSMFVAAIAGVLVHGKGLPIRHIVEGSFTYFDVCLIFITATFFINLLKEAGGVAFMVRRIVIKFYNHRYICLLLLTLVLLIPGALTGSGAATVLTVGTLVGTVLISLGISQTKTIAIIFLCASMSAAAPPINLWAMMAAAGSNMPYVGFMLPL
;
A
#
# COMPACT_ATOMS: atom_id res chain seq x y z
N MET A 1 -20.24 -27.08 17.60
CA MET A 1 -19.93 -26.16 16.53
C MET A 1 -18.80 -25.18 16.95
N PHE A 2 -18.89 -24.52 18.10
CA PHE A 2 -17.86 -23.56 18.56
C PHE A 2 -16.50 -24.20 18.90
N ALA A 3 -16.45 -25.41 19.43
CA ALA A 3 -15.21 -26.10 19.75
C ALA A 3 -14.36 -26.40 18.51
N HIS A 4 -14.96 -26.80 17.39
CA HIS A 4 -14.27 -27.01 16.12
C HIS A 4 -13.70 -25.71 15.55
N ALA A 5 -14.44 -24.60 15.64
CA ALA A 5 -13.96 -23.31 15.19
C ALA A 5 -12.73 -22.85 16.01
N GLY A 6 -12.75 -23.07 17.34
CA GLY A 6 -11.63 -22.76 18.23
C GLY A 6 -10.37 -23.57 17.90
N ILE A 7 -10.52 -24.86 17.60
CA ILE A 7 -9.40 -25.73 17.21
C ILE A 7 -8.78 -25.26 15.88
N VAL A 8 -9.60 -24.97 14.88
CA VAL A 8 -9.13 -24.46 13.57
C VAL A 8 -8.38 -23.15 13.75
N LEU A 9 -8.91 -22.21 14.54
CA LEU A 9 -8.25 -20.94 14.84
C LEU A 9 -6.90 -21.16 15.54
N ALA A 10 -6.85 -22.04 16.54
CA ALA A 10 -5.61 -22.36 17.23
C ALA A 10 -4.56 -22.94 16.29
N VAL A 11 -4.95 -23.84 15.38
CA VAL A 11 -4.04 -24.40 14.38
C VAL A 11 -3.52 -23.34 13.42
N ILE A 12 -4.38 -22.43 12.95
CA ILE A 12 -3.96 -21.32 12.09
C ILE A 12 -2.90 -20.46 12.79
N VAL A 13 -3.15 -20.08 14.05
CA VAL A 13 -2.20 -19.25 14.84
C VAL A 13 -0.87 -19.98 15.07
N VAL A 14 -0.92 -21.26 15.46
CA VAL A 14 0.28 -22.08 15.68
C VAL A 14 1.06 -22.27 14.37
N ALA A 15 0.39 -22.60 13.28
CA ALA A 15 1.04 -22.74 11.98
C ALA A 15 1.70 -21.43 11.50
N PHE A 16 1.04 -20.29 11.73
CA PHE A 16 1.61 -18.98 11.44
C PHE A 16 2.87 -18.71 12.26
N ILE A 17 2.83 -18.96 13.56
CA ILE A 17 3.98 -18.78 14.44
C ILE A 17 5.16 -19.66 14.02
N ILE A 18 4.89 -20.93 13.71
CA ILE A 18 5.91 -21.87 13.24
C ILE A 18 6.53 -21.42 11.92
N ALA A 19 5.70 -21.07 10.94
CA ALA A 19 6.15 -20.58 9.64
C ALA A 19 7.02 -19.31 9.76
N ASN A 20 6.61 -18.38 10.61
CA ASN A 20 7.37 -17.16 10.89
C ASN A 20 8.70 -17.46 11.61
N ARG A 21 8.73 -18.44 12.51
CA ARG A 21 9.97 -18.91 13.16
C ARG A 21 10.94 -19.56 12.17
N LEU A 22 10.44 -20.17 11.10
CA LEU A 22 11.23 -20.75 10.00
C LEU A 22 11.75 -19.65 9.03
N LYS A 23 11.62 -18.37 9.39
CA LYS A 23 12.04 -17.20 8.59
C LYS A 23 11.35 -17.09 7.22
N LEU A 24 10.15 -17.63 7.08
CA LEU A 24 9.32 -17.37 5.92
C LEU A 24 8.81 -15.93 5.97
N ASN A 25 8.62 -15.31 4.80
CA ASN A 25 7.98 -14.01 4.71
C ASN A 25 6.57 -14.06 5.29
N THR A 26 6.09 -12.95 5.82
CA THR A 26 4.76 -12.86 6.48
C THR A 26 3.64 -13.37 5.57
N GLU A 27 3.70 -13.04 4.27
CA GLU A 27 2.70 -13.45 3.28
C GLU A 27 2.67 -14.98 3.09
N LEU A 28 3.84 -15.60 2.97
CA LEU A 28 3.96 -17.06 2.89
C LEU A 28 3.53 -17.74 4.19
N SER A 29 3.86 -17.15 5.33
CA SER A 29 3.44 -17.66 6.64
C SER A 29 1.91 -17.64 6.79
N MET A 30 1.25 -16.58 6.33
CA MET A 30 -0.22 -16.50 6.30
C MET A 30 -0.82 -17.52 5.35
N PHE A 31 -0.24 -17.73 4.18
CA PHE A 31 -0.70 -18.70 3.20
C PHE A 31 -0.60 -20.15 3.74
N VAL A 32 0.53 -20.49 4.34
CA VAL A 32 0.74 -21.81 4.99
C VAL A 32 -0.26 -22.02 6.14
N ALA A 33 -0.46 -20.99 6.96
CA ALA A 33 -1.42 -21.05 8.06
C ALA A 33 -2.87 -21.25 7.58
N ALA A 34 -3.25 -20.58 6.48
CA ALA A 34 -4.57 -20.75 5.88
C ALA A 34 -4.76 -22.18 5.35
N ILE A 35 -3.78 -22.76 4.66
CA ILE A 35 -3.81 -24.14 4.19
C ILE A 35 -3.94 -25.10 5.37
N ALA A 36 -3.13 -24.91 6.44
CA ALA A 36 -3.20 -25.76 7.63
C ALA A 36 -4.60 -25.75 8.28
N GLY A 37 -5.22 -24.57 8.36
CA GLY A 37 -6.58 -24.42 8.88
C GLY A 37 -7.62 -25.20 8.07
N VAL A 38 -7.52 -25.15 6.74
CA VAL A 38 -8.47 -25.87 5.85
C VAL A 38 -8.27 -27.38 5.92
N LEU A 39 -7.03 -27.86 6.00
CA LEU A 39 -6.72 -29.28 6.14
C LEU A 39 -7.32 -29.85 7.44
N VAL A 40 -7.21 -29.13 8.55
CA VAL A 40 -7.80 -29.55 9.83
C VAL A 40 -9.33 -29.52 9.80
N HIS A 41 -9.92 -28.67 8.96
CA HIS A 41 -11.38 -28.68 8.77
C HIS A 41 -11.89 -29.89 7.96
N GLY A 42 -11.00 -30.72 7.44
CA GLY A 42 -11.36 -32.01 6.80
C GLY A 42 -11.90 -31.90 5.37
N LYS A 43 -11.76 -30.74 4.72
CA LYS A 43 -12.25 -30.54 3.33
C LYS A 43 -11.18 -30.78 2.24
N GLY A 44 -10.07 -31.45 2.58
CA GLY A 44 -8.97 -31.72 1.64
C GLY A 44 -8.20 -30.48 1.19
N LEU A 45 -7.39 -30.61 0.15
CA LEU A 45 -6.64 -29.48 -0.42
C LEU A 45 -7.60 -28.47 -1.08
N PRO A 46 -7.60 -27.20 -0.63
CA PRO A 46 -8.60 -26.21 -1.06
C PRO A 46 -8.25 -25.57 -2.41
N ILE A 47 -7.80 -26.34 -3.39
CA ILE A 47 -7.36 -25.80 -4.70
C ILE A 47 -8.45 -24.93 -5.33
N ARG A 48 -9.69 -25.39 -5.29
CA ARG A 48 -10.83 -24.63 -5.81
C ARG A 48 -10.97 -23.27 -5.12
N HIS A 49 -10.92 -23.24 -3.79
CA HIS A 49 -11.04 -21.98 -3.02
C HIS A 49 -9.85 -21.05 -3.20
N ILE A 50 -8.64 -21.59 -3.41
CA ILE A 50 -7.46 -20.80 -3.76
C ILE A 50 -7.65 -20.15 -5.12
N VAL A 51 -8.12 -20.87 -6.11
CA VAL A 51 -8.38 -20.35 -7.45
C VAL A 51 -9.50 -19.31 -7.42
N GLU A 52 -10.64 -19.63 -6.81
CA GLU A 52 -11.77 -18.68 -6.67
C GLU A 52 -11.34 -17.40 -5.92
N GLY A 53 -10.58 -17.52 -4.82
CA GLY A 53 -10.05 -16.40 -4.08
C GLY A 53 -9.06 -15.54 -4.90
N SER A 54 -8.22 -16.17 -5.70
CA SER A 54 -7.31 -15.45 -6.60
C SER A 54 -8.06 -14.64 -7.66
N PHE A 55 -9.13 -15.18 -8.21
CA PHE A 55 -9.99 -14.44 -9.15
C PHE A 55 -10.76 -13.30 -8.49
N THR A 56 -11.18 -13.45 -7.25
CA THR A 56 -11.86 -12.38 -6.50
C THR A 56 -10.98 -11.13 -6.36
N TYR A 57 -9.67 -11.30 -6.20
CA TYR A 57 -8.72 -10.19 -6.05
C TYR A 57 -7.99 -9.82 -7.35
N PHE A 58 -8.31 -10.46 -8.46
CA PHE A 58 -7.61 -10.27 -9.73
C PHE A 58 -7.65 -8.82 -10.20
N ASP A 59 -8.83 -8.20 -10.17
CA ASP A 59 -9.02 -6.81 -10.58
C ASP A 59 -8.19 -5.84 -9.72
N VAL A 60 -8.15 -6.08 -8.40
CA VAL A 60 -7.36 -5.27 -7.46
C VAL A 60 -5.86 -5.41 -7.76
N CYS A 61 -5.38 -6.62 -8.03
CA CYS A 61 -3.99 -6.87 -8.40
C CYS A 61 -3.64 -6.18 -9.73
N LEU A 62 -4.53 -6.23 -10.70
CA LEU A 62 -4.32 -5.63 -12.02
C LEU A 62 -4.24 -4.10 -11.93
N ILE A 63 -5.12 -3.48 -11.16
CA ILE A 63 -5.08 -2.03 -10.88
C ILE A 63 -3.76 -1.65 -10.20
N PHE A 64 -3.34 -2.41 -9.19
CA PHE A 64 -2.09 -2.15 -8.48
C PHE A 64 -0.86 -2.28 -9.38
N ILE A 65 -0.79 -3.31 -10.21
CA ILE A 65 0.31 -3.54 -11.16
C ILE A 65 0.38 -2.41 -12.19
N THR A 66 -0.75 -2.05 -12.80
CA THR A 66 -0.80 -1.00 -13.82
C THR A 66 -0.48 0.38 -13.25
N ALA A 67 -0.99 0.70 -12.07
CA ALA A 67 -0.69 1.95 -11.37
C ALA A 67 0.80 2.05 -10.98
N THR A 68 1.37 0.96 -10.46
CA THR A 68 2.78 0.90 -10.10
C THR A 68 3.69 1.02 -11.32
N PHE A 69 3.33 0.35 -12.42
CA PHE A 69 4.03 0.47 -13.69
C PHE A 69 4.01 1.92 -14.21
N PHE A 70 2.84 2.55 -14.21
CA PHE A 70 2.68 3.94 -14.65
C PHE A 70 3.54 4.91 -13.83
N ILE A 71 3.52 4.81 -12.50
CA ILE A 71 4.29 5.73 -11.66
C ILE A 71 5.81 5.52 -11.80
N ASN A 72 6.26 4.27 -12.02
CA ASN A 72 7.66 3.99 -12.30
C ASN A 72 8.10 4.55 -13.65
N LEU A 73 7.30 4.43 -14.69
CA LEU A 73 7.55 5.07 -15.99
C LEU A 73 7.67 6.59 -15.84
N LEU A 74 6.74 7.22 -15.09
CA LEU A 74 6.77 8.66 -14.85
C LEU A 74 8.04 9.08 -14.10
N LYS A 75 8.50 8.27 -13.16
CA LYS A 75 9.74 8.48 -12.42
C LYS A 75 10.97 8.38 -13.35
N GLU A 76 11.07 7.31 -14.15
CA GLU A 76 12.19 7.09 -15.06
C GLU A 76 12.23 8.12 -16.19
N ALA A 77 11.08 8.55 -16.69
CA ALA A 77 10.97 9.64 -17.65
C ALA A 77 11.38 11.02 -17.07
N GLY A 78 11.71 11.10 -15.78
CA GLY A 78 12.07 12.34 -15.12
C GLY A 78 10.89 13.27 -14.84
N GLY A 79 9.66 12.84 -15.09
CA GLY A 79 8.46 13.66 -14.93
C GLY A 79 8.27 14.15 -13.49
N VAL A 80 8.53 13.30 -12.50
CA VAL A 80 8.47 13.67 -11.08
C VAL A 80 9.53 14.74 -10.76
N ALA A 81 10.77 14.54 -11.20
CA ALA A 81 11.85 15.50 -10.99
C ALA A 81 11.57 16.84 -11.67
N PHE A 82 10.99 16.81 -12.86
CA PHE A 82 10.56 18.02 -13.57
C PHE A 82 9.47 18.77 -12.80
N MET A 83 8.45 18.10 -12.27
CA MET A 83 7.39 18.71 -11.46
C MET A 83 7.96 19.38 -10.20
N VAL A 84 8.78 18.65 -9.44
CA VAL A 84 9.42 19.17 -8.22
C VAL A 84 10.27 20.39 -8.54
N ARG A 85 11.13 20.31 -9.58
CA ARG A 85 11.98 21.42 -10.01
C ARG A 85 11.17 22.66 -10.42
N ARG A 86 10.09 22.47 -11.17
CA ARG A 86 9.21 23.57 -11.59
C ARG A 86 8.55 24.27 -10.41
N ILE A 87 8.08 23.53 -9.42
CA ILE A 87 7.48 24.06 -8.21
C ILE A 87 8.50 24.91 -7.44
N VAL A 88 9.69 24.37 -7.23
CA VAL A 88 10.76 25.08 -6.49
C VAL A 88 11.14 26.37 -7.20
N ILE A 89 11.42 26.34 -8.50
CA ILE A 89 11.83 27.53 -9.25
C ILE A 89 10.75 28.62 -9.22
N LYS A 90 9.48 28.23 -9.41
CA LYS A 90 8.36 29.19 -9.51
C LYS A 90 7.96 29.78 -8.16
N PHE A 91 8.02 28.99 -7.09
CA PHE A 91 7.48 29.35 -5.78
C PHE A 91 8.55 29.46 -4.68
N TYR A 92 9.82 29.60 -5.05
CA TYR A 92 10.92 29.74 -4.09
C TYR A 92 10.69 30.88 -3.08
N ASN A 93 10.19 32.03 -3.55
CA ASN A 93 9.91 33.20 -2.71
C ASN A 93 8.66 33.05 -1.83
N HIS A 94 7.80 32.05 -2.10
CA HIS A 94 6.58 31.79 -1.35
C HIS A 94 6.68 30.44 -0.65
N ARG A 95 7.43 30.38 0.45
CA ARG A 95 7.74 29.14 1.19
C ARG A 95 6.53 28.26 1.47
N TYR A 96 5.42 28.85 1.95
CA TYR A 96 4.21 28.09 2.30
C TYR A 96 3.58 27.42 1.07
N ILE A 97 3.48 28.14 -0.04
CA ILE A 97 2.93 27.61 -1.28
C ILE A 97 3.84 26.51 -1.84
N CYS A 98 5.15 26.73 -1.81
CA CYS A 98 6.14 25.74 -2.23
C CYS A 98 6.01 24.44 -1.41
N LEU A 99 5.94 24.54 -0.09
CA LEU A 99 5.78 23.39 0.79
C LEU A 99 4.45 22.65 0.53
N LEU A 100 3.34 23.39 0.40
CA LEU A 100 2.04 22.81 0.11
C LEU A 100 2.04 22.06 -1.23
N LEU A 101 2.62 22.64 -2.28
CA LEU A 101 2.71 21.98 -3.58
C LEU A 101 3.63 20.75 -3.55
N LEU A 102 4.74 20.79 -2.80
CA LEU A 102 5.62 19.64 -2.64
C LEU A 102 4.94 18.50 -1.87
N THR A 103 4.13 18.82 -0.84
CA THR A 103 3.33 17.81 -0.14
C THR A 103 2.26 17.21 -1.04
N LEU A 104 1.61 17.99 -1.91
CA LEU A 104 0.68 17.46 -2.90
C LEU A 104 1.36 16.51 -3.89
N VAL A 105 2.56 16.84 -4.35
CA VAL A 105 3.34 15.94 -5.23
C VAL A 105 3.70 14.64 -4.51
N LEU A 106 4.00 14.69 -3.20
CA LEU A 106 4.22 13.50 -2.38
C LEU A 106 2.99 12.58 -2.30
N LEU A 107 1.78 13.14 -2.34
CA LEU A 107 0.55 12.34 -2.25
C LEU A 107 0.25 11.56 -3.54
N ILE A 108 0.69 12.02 -4.71
CA ILE A 108 0.34 11.45 -6.02
C ILE A 108 0.68 9.95 -6.13
N PRO A 109 1.92 9.48 -5.88
CA PRO A 109 2.24 8.07 -6.07
C PRO A 109 1.43 7.13 -5.17
N GLY A 110 1.25 7.50 -3.92
CA GLY A 110 0.49 6.68 -2.97
C GLY A 110 -1.00 6.64 -3.30
N ALA A 111 -1.60 7.77 -3.69
CA ALA A 111 -2.99 7.85 -4.10
C ALA A 111 -3.27 7.04 -5.39
N LEU A 112 -2.28 6.90 -6.28
CA LEU A 112 -2.40 6.11 -7.50
C LEU A 112 -2.14 4.62 -7.28
N THR A 113 -1.25 4.27 -6.33
CA THR A 113 -0.87 2.87 -6.09
C THR A 113 -1.53 2.27 -4.84
N GLY A 114 -2.13 3.09 -3.98
CA GLY A 114 -2.59 2.66 -2.66
C GLY A 114 -1.45 2.25 -1.72
N SER A 115 -0.21 2.70 -1.99
CA SER A 115 0.98 2.27 -1.26
C SER A 115 1.85 3.45 -0.81
N GLY A 116 2.00 3.60 0.52
CA GLY A 116 2.90 4.61 1.09
C GLY A 116 4.37 4.33 0.76
N ALA A 117 4.77 3.07 0.65
CA ALA A 117 6.12 2.69 0.23
C ALA A 117 6.45 3.21 -1.17
N ALA A 118 5.50 3.15 -2.10
CA ALA A 118 5.65 3.71 -3.44
C ALA A 118 5.94 5.22 -3.38
N THR A 119 5.25 5.97 -2.53
CA THR A 119 5.50 7.41 -2.31
C THR A 119 6.93 7.68 -1.84
N VAL A 120 7.39 6.96 -0.81
CA VAL A 120 8.74 7.16 -0.26
C VAL A 120 9.82 6.86 -1.29
N LEU A 121 9.70 5.75 -2.01
CA LEU A 121 10.71 5.28 -2.97
C LEU A 121 10.72 6.07 -4.28
N THR A 122 9.59 6.66 -4.69
CA THR A 122 9.51 7.38 -5.96
C THR A 122 9.79 8.87 -5.82
N VAL A 123 9.13 9.53 -4.88
CA VAL A 123 9.15 11.01 -4.73
C VAL A 123 9.82 11.43 -3.43
N GLY A 124 9.76 10.59 -2.39
CA GLY A 124 10.21 10.94 -1.04
C GLY A 124 11.67 11.42 -0.98
N THR A 125 12.57 10.74 -1.68
CA THR A 125 14.00 11.12 -1.74
C THR A 125 14.21 12.47 -2.40
N LEU A 126 13.53 12.74 -3.52
CA LEU A 126 13.64 14.00 -4.27
C LEU A 126 13.08 15.18 -3.45
N VAL A 127 11.89 15.02 -2.91
CA VAL A 127 11.26 16.06 -2.09
C VAL A 127 12.04 16.26 -0.78
N GLY A 128 12.55 15.17 -0.20
CA GLY A 128 13.38 15.24 1.01
C GLY A 128 14.62 16.10 0.85
N THR A 129 15.37 15.93 -0.23
CA THR A 129 16.54 16.79 -0.51
C THR A 129 16.17 18.26 -0.69
N VAL A 130 15.04 18.53 -1.33
CA VAL A 130 14.53 19.90 -1.48
C VAL A 130 14.08 20.49 -0.14
N LEU A 131 13.37 19.76 0.69
CA LEU A 131 12.94 20.23 2.02
C LEU A 131 14.14 20.58 2.91
N ILE A 132 15.19 19.76 2.88
CA ILE A 132 16.44 20.03 3.60
C ILE A 132 17.12 21.30 3.05
N SER A 133 17.18 21.46 1.73
CA SER A 133 17.75 22.65 1.11
C SER A 133 16.97 23.95 1.41
N LEU A 134 15.67 23.83 1.69
CA LEU A 134 14.82 24.93 2.18
C LEU A 134 15.01 25.22 3.68
N GLY A 135 15.94 24.54 4.35
CA GLY A 135 16.28 24.75 5.76
C GLY A 135 15.43 23.97 6.76
N ILE A 136 14.69 22.96 6.31
CA ILE A 136 13.96 22.07 7.22
C ILE A 136 14.93 21.00 7.74
N SER A 137 14.94 20.79 9.06
CA SER A 137 15.80 19.76 9.66
C SER A 137 15.47 18.35 9.15
N GLN A 138 16.47 17.49 9.06
CA GLN A 138 16.34 16.14 8.55
C GLN A 138 15.22 15.33 9.28
N THR A 139 15.15 15.47 10.61
CA THR A 139 14.10 14.77 11.40
C THR A 139 12.69 15.23 10.99
N LYS A 140 12.47 16.54 10.82
CA LYS A 140 11.18 17.07 10.37
C LYS A 140 10.86 16.63 8.94
N THR A 141 11.86 16.62 8.07
CA THR A 141 11.72 16.14 6.68
C THR A 141 11.26 14.69 6.63
N ILE A 142 11.89 13.81 7.41
CA ILE A 142 11.50 12.39 7.51
C ILE A 142 10.05 12.27 8.04
N ALA A 143 9.70 13.03 9.06
CA ALA A 143 8.34 13.01 9.60
C ALA A 143 7.30 13.49 8.57
N ILE A 144 7.58 14.54 7.80
CA ILE A 144 6.69 15.03 6.73
C ILE A 144 6.51 13.96 5.67
N ILE A 145 7.61 13.35 5.18
CA ILE A 145 7.54 12.31 4.16
C ILE A 145 6.75 11.10 4.66
N PHE A 146 6.98 10.66 5.90
CA PHE A 146 6.29 9.53 6.49
C PHE A 146 4.78 9.80 6.63
N LEU A 147 4.39 10.96 7.15
CA LEU A 147 2.98 11.33 7.28
C LEU A 147 2.30 11.43 5.92
N CYS A 148 2.91 12.12 4.96
CA CYS A 148 2.36 12.23 3.61
C CYS A 148 2.25 10.85 2.92
N ALA A 149 3.24 9.97 3.09
CA ALA A 149 3.21 8.63 2.54
C ALA A 149 2.08 7.78 3.15
N SER A 150 1.88 7.88 4.47
CA SER A 150 0.80 7.17 5.15
C SER A 150 -0.58 7.69 4.72
N MET A 151 -0.76 9.00 4.64
CA MET A 151 -2.01 9.60 4.17
C MET A 151 -2.28 9.31 2.70
N SER A 152 -1.24 9.28 1.85
CA SER A 152 -1.39 9.00 0.42
C SER A 152 -1.87 7.57 0.15
N ALA A 153 -1.48 6.61 0.98
CA ALA A 153 -1.95 5.23 0.86
C ALA A 153 -3.44 5.07 1.20
N ALA A 154 -3.98 5.95 2.05
CA ALA A 154 -5.39 5.96 2.41
C ALA A 154 -6.24 6.86 1.49
N ALA A 155 -5.60 7.76 0.73
CA ALA A 155 -6.30 8.75 -0.09
C ALA A 155 -6.96 8.12 -1.33
N PRO A 156 -8.17 8.57 -1.71
CA PRO A 156 -8.76 8.20 -2.99
C PRO A 156 -7.91 8.76 -4.15
N PRO A 157 -7.92 8.21 -5.39
CA PRO A 157 -8.94 7.28 -5.88
C PRO A 157 -8.65 5.79 -5.61
N ILE A 158 -7.42 5.41 -5.28
CA ILE A 158 -7.03 4.01 -5.12
C ILE A 158 -6.56 3.79 -3.68
N ASN A 159 -7.43 3.21 -2.87
CA ASN A 159 -7.06 2.68 -1.56
C ASN A 159 -7.04 1.16 -1.64
N LEU A 160 -5.83 0.59 -1.69
CA LEU A 160 -5.63 -0.86 -1.84
C LEU A 160 -6.34 -1.65 -0.74
N TRP A 161 -6.28 -1.19 0.49
CA TRP A 161 -6.88 -1.87 1.64
C TRP A 161 -8.40 -1.87 1.59
N ALA A 162 -9.00 -0.71 1.24
CA ALA A 162 -10.45 -0.62 1.06
C ALA A 162 -10.94 -1.42 -0.15
N MET A 163 -10.17 -1.47 -1.23
CA MET A 163 -10.49 -2.30 -2.40
C MET A 163 -10.46 -3.79 -2.06
N MET A 164 -9.46 -4.24 -1.30
CA MET A 164 -9.38 -5.63 -0.85
C MET A 164 -10.55 -5.99 0.09
N ALA A 165 -10.90 -5.10 1.02
CA ALA A 165 -12.04 -5.28 1.92
C ALA A 165 -13.36 -5.33 1.14
N ALA A 166 -13.56 -4.44 0.17
CA ALA A 166 -14.73 -4.40 -0.69
C ALA A 166 -14.85 -5.69 -1.53
N ALA A 167 -13.77 -6.14 -2.16
CA ALA A 167 -13.74 -7.38 -2.92
C ALA A 167 -14.04 -8.61 -2.05
N GLY A 168 -13.44 -8.70 -0.86
CA GLY A 168 -13.69 -9.79 0.09
C GLY A 168 -15.12 -9.80 0.67
N SER A 169 -15.77 -8.62 0.74
CA SER A 169 -17.15 -8.46 1.23
C SER A 169 -18.19 -8.49 0.12
N ASN A 170 -17.77 -8.65 -1.13
CA ASN A 170 -18.63 -8.55 -2.32
C ASN A 170 -19.40 -7.22 -2.39
N MET A 171 -18.76 -6.13 -1.96
CA MET A 171 -19.33 -4.77 -1.95
C MET A 171 -18.68 -3.91 -3.05
N PRO A 172 -19.44 -3.00 -3.69
CA PRO A 172 -18.85 -2.08 -4.66
C PRO A 172 -17.92 -1.07 -3.99
N TYR A 173 -16.72 -0.91 -4.51
CA TYR A 173 -15.70 0.01 -3.97
C TYR A 173 -16.15 1.48 -3.97
N VAL A 174 -17.03 1.86 -4.90
CA VAL A 174 -17.53 3.25 -5.03
C VAL A 174 -18.15 3.77 -3.72
N GLY A 175 -18.77 2.90 -2.91
CA GLY A 175 -19.32 3.26 -1.60
C GLY A 175 -18.30 3.69 -0.55
N PHE A 176 -17.03 3.33 -0.74
CA PHE A 176 -15.93 3.67 0.17
C PHE A 176 -15.20 4.96 -0.21
N MET A 177 -15.41 5.50 -1.42
CA MET A 177 -14.68 6.70 -1.88
C MET A 177 -15.07 7.98 -1.15
N LEU A 178 -16.31 8.09 -0.68
CA LEU A 178 -16.80 9.29 0.03
C LEU A 178 -16.35 9.36 1.49
N PRO A 179 -16.33 8.25 2.27
CA PRO A 179 -15.86 8.28 3.65
C PRO A 179 -14.34 8.23 3.82
N LEU A 180 -13.56 7.99 2.76
CA LEU A 180 -12.09 8.00 2.74
C LEU A 180 -11.54 9.41 2.48
#